data_ace076076e13a4b71af594b3f5eafd9a
#
_entry.id   ace076076e13a4b71af594b3f5eafd9a
#
_cell.length_a   1.000
_cell.length_b   1.000
_cell.length_c   1.000
_cell.angle_alpha   90.00
_cell.angle_beta   90.00
_cell.angle_gamma   90.00
#
_symmetry.space_group_name_H-M   'P 1'
#
loop_
_entity.id
_entity.type
_entity.pdbx_description
1 polymer ?
#
loop_
_entity_poly.entity_id
_entity_poly.type
_entity_poly.pdbx_seq_one_letter_code
_entity_poly.pdbx_strand_id
1 'polypeptide(L)'
;MEVQSLVSYTARRIRPAMHPCQQCKRLKRRCDRELPECSLCTRTHRPCEYPPGSMPASPKKAQLSPDILLDVPINRFPGTYFFDRRVFNDCHMSIERGHLPPSSVVLNVLTSTDEIRQIANRYFTSVHLWFPIINRSKFYGSFLHGSVEADVEISLLAMCMQLLGSRSSNELQALDTVYISIRQAFVQLEQAGVLNITVLQALLLTALYEIGNGIYPAAYLTIGNCARYAVALDLDREILNWNQDASDWVVMEEKHRAWWAVLILDRYINIGCPRRALCTPDPIQLQYLPMADDDWNQGTRINAPPHRLSTPVEVKMGKFARLAQATHLLGRVLRHIRDPTTDEAFLSEEREALDRALRSLLSLTVDEEMADTDTAFCSPMALLGSALLTLHSESSGVLSDTLAESPVEANRKNYNMAIETNSQVVLPVAHRIRDCWPSAPRYPSPLVLDWMYRCIVACNGFQKDNNSLLYEACIEDVRGAMKLLSRQWAIGDLYFKLLDVA
;
A
#
# COMPACT_ATOMS: atom_id res chain seq x y z
N MET A 1 41.08 -1.37 26.19
CA MET A 1 40.10 -0.37 26.64
C MET A 1 38.75 -0.88 26.26
N GLU A 2 38.09 -1.51 27.22
CA GLU A 2 36.78 -2.15 27.07
C GLU A 2 35.67 -1.08 27.11
N VAL A 3 34.77 -1.13 26.14
CA VAL A 3 33.53 -0.36 26.15
C VAL A 3 32.43 -1.25 26.75
N GLN A 4 32.12 -1.01 28.01
CA GLN A 4 31.01 -1.67 28.70
C GLN A 4 29.67 -1.11 28.15
N SER A 5 28.88 -1.97 27.58
CA SER A 5 27.49 -1.71 27.17
C SER A 5 26.57 -1.70 28.38
N LEU A 6 25.99 -0.54 28.68
CA LEU A 6 24.91 -0.39 29.66
C LEU A 6 23.59 -0.91 29.05
N VAL A 7 23.23 -2.13 29.39
CA VAL A 7 21.86 -2.65 29.19
C VAL A 7 21.07 -2.34 30.46
N SER A 8 20.17 -1.38 30.42
CA SER A 8 19.26 -1.08 31.52
C SER A 8 18.15 -2.15 31.56
N TYR A 9 18.25 -3.05 32.51
CA TYR A 9 17.16 -3.95 32.87
C TYR A 9 16.06 -3.17 33.58
N THR A 10 14.93 -2.95 32.92
CA THR A 10 13.70 -2.56 33.59
C THR A 10 13.18 -3.77 34.38
N ALA A 11 13.34 -3.73 35.70
CA ALA A 11 12.83 -4.74 36.60
C ALA A 11 11.30 -4.86 36.45
N ARG A 12 10.82 -5.98 35.89
CA ARG A 12 9.41 -6.34 35.92
C ARG A 12 9.00 -6.48 37.38
N ARG A 13 8.08 -5.64 37.87
CA ARG A 13 7.43 -5.80 39.18
C ARG A 13 6.72 -7.14 39.22
N ILE A 14 7.32 -8.12 39.89
CA ILE A 14 6.69 -9.43 40.14
C ILE A 14 5.50 -9.18 41.08
N ARG A 15 4.30 -9.60 40.68
CA ARG A 15 3.10 -9.44 41.54
C ARG A 15 3.28 -10.32 42.79
N PRO A 16 2.98 -9.80 44.01
CA PRO A 16 3.12 -10.57 45.23
C PRO A 16 2.15 -11.74 45.27
N ALA A 17 2.48 -12.80 46.04
CA ALA A 17 1.61 -13.95 46.25
C ALA A 17 0.26 -13.51 46.85
N MET A 18 -0.81 -14.26 46.52
CA MET A 18 -2.17 -13.89 46.99
C MET A 18 -2.32 -14.11 48.51
N HIS A 19 -1.62 -15.09 49.07
CA HIS A 19 -1.67 -15.43 50.50
C HIS A 19 -0.30 -15.37 51.13
N PRO A 20 -0.18 -15.14 52.46
CA PRO A 20 1.08 -15.21 53.18
C PRO A 20 1.65 -16.65 53.15
N CYS A 21 2.99 -16.76 53.18
CA CYS A 21 3.67 -18.04 53.21
C CYS A 21 3.29 -18.83 54.49
N GLN A 22 3.36 -20.15 54.41
CA GLN A 22 2.97 -21.06 55.48
C GLN A 22 3.73 -20.78 56.79
N GLN A 23 5.05 -20.46 56.69
CA GLN A 23 5.88 -20.19 57.84
C GLN A 23 5.49 -18.86 58.55
N CYS A 24 5.25 -17.78 57.81
CA CYS A 24 4.81 -16.50 58.42
C CYS A 24 3.39 -16.66 59.02
N LYS A 25 2.50 -17.42 58.39
CA LYS A 25 1.16 -17.70 58.88
C LYS A 25 1.22 -18.49 60.20
N ARG A 26 2.08 -19.52 60.29
CA ARG A 26 2.26 -20.36 61.50
C ARG A 26 2.82 -19.56 62.67
N LEU A 27 3.76 -18.64 62.38
CA LEU A 27 4.43 -17.82 63.39
C LEU A 27 3.65 -16.52 63.70
N LYS A 28 2.46 -16.33 63.11
CA LYS A 28 1.63 -15.10 63.25
C LYS A 28 2.42 -13.82 62.97
N ARG A 29 3.32 -13.84 61.97
CA ARG A 29 4.14 -12.71 61.56
C ARG A 29 3.66 -12.10 60.29
N ARG A 30 3.90 -10.79 60.09
CA ARG A 30 3.55 -10.09 58.83
C ARG A 30 4.42 -10.59 57.69
N CYS A 31 3.79 -11.00 56.58
CA CYS A 31 4.43 -11.50 55.36
C CYS A 31 4.23 -10.45 54.25
N ASP A 32 5.31 -10.04 53.57
CA ASP A 32 5.28 -9.16 52.42
C ASP A 32 4.82 -9.82 51.11
N ARG A 33 4.77 -11.18 51.13
CA ARG A 33 4.31 -11.99 50.00
C ARG A 33 5.18 -11.89 48.74
N GLU A 34 6.43 -11.44 48.87
CA GLU A 34 7.37 -11.46 47.76
C GLU A 34 7.67 -12.88 47.27
N LEU A 35 7.88 -13.02 45.94
CA LEU A 35 8.22 -14.28 45.29
C LEU A 35 9.67 -14.23 44.83
N PRO A 36 10.41 -15.35 44.84
CA PRO A 36 9.99 -16.72 45.25
C PRO A 36 9.88 -16.89 46.76
N GLU A 37 10.50 -16.07 47.59
CA GLU A 37 10.50 -16.13 49.06
C GLU A 37 10.21 -14.76 49.65
N CYS A 38 9.49 -14.68 50.76
CA CYS A 38 9.20 -13.45 51.44
C CYS A 38 10.44 -12.92 52.18
N SER A 39 10.65 -11.59 52.24
CA SER A 39 11.83 -10.93 52.86
C SER A 39 12.08 -11.38 54.30
N LEU A 40 11.04 -11.70 55.08
CA LEU A 40 11.20 -12.17 56.45
C LEU A 40 11.81 -13.58 56.51
N CYS A 41 11.34 -14.53 55.67
CA CYS A 41 11.89 -15.90 55.62
C CYS A 41 13.33 -15.86 55.08
N THR A 42 13.61 -15.11 54.05
CA THR A 42 14.95 -14.95 53.47
C THR A 42 15.94 -14.41 54.52
N ARG A 43 15.55 -13.33 55.24
CA ARG A 43 16.42 -12.71 56.25
C ARG A 43 16.62 -13.61 57.49
N THR A 44 15.69 -14.48 57.80
CA THR A 44 15.79 -15.39 58.96
C THR A 44 16.22 -16.79 58.56
N HIS A 45 16.65 -17.03 57.32
CA HIS A 45 17.10 -18.32 56.78
C HIS A 45 16.12 -19.48 57.06
N ARG A 46 14.82 -19.20 56.87
CA ARG A 46 13.78 -20.21 57.09
C ARG A 46 13.13 -20.59 55.79
N PRO A 47 12.71 -21.87 55.60
CA PRO A 47 12.03 -22.29 54.40
C PRO A 47 10.73 -21.50 54.19
N CYS A 48 10.56 -20.95 52.97
CA CYS A 48 9.42 -20.12 52.61
C CYS A 48 8.58 -20.84 51.55
N GLU A 49 7.48 -21.43 51.98
CA GLU A 49 6.54 -22.15 51.13
C GLU A 49 5.20 -21.40 51.09
N TYR A 50 4.69 -21.21 49.90
CA TYR A 50 3.35 -20.64 49.72
C TYR A 50 2.32 -21.74 49.51
N PRO A 51 1.09 -21.60 50.05
CA PRO A 51 0.03 -22.59 49.84
C PRO A 51 -0.26 -22.78 48.34
N PRO A 52 -0.65 -23.99 47.91
CA PRO A 52 -1.12 -24.22 46.53
C PRO A 52 -2.22 -23.22 46.15
N GLY A 53 -2.12 -22.60 44.98
CA GLY A 53 -3.06 -21.55 44.54
C GLY A 53 -2.73 -20.14 45.01
N SER A 54 -1.66 -19.90 45.80
CA SER A 54 -1.21 -18.56 46.21
C SER A 54 -0.42 -17.83 45.16
N MET A 55 0.00 -18.49 44.10
CA MET A 55 0.63 -17.86 42.97
C MET A 55 -0.41 -17.03 42.22
N PRO A 56 -0.17 -15.73 41.96
CA PRO A 56 -1.03 -14.98 41.07
C PRO A 56 -1.13 -15.80 39.78
N ALA A 57 -2.36 -16.05 39.32
CA ALA A 57 -2.54 -16.69 38.03
C ALA A 57 -1.72 -15.89 37.04
N SER A 58 -0.70 -16.50 36.46
CA SER A 58 -0.02 -15.93 35.30
C SER A 58 -1.12 -15.50 34.35
N PRO A 59 -1.06 -14.28 33.79
CA PRO A 59 -1.98 -13.98 32.70
C PRO A 59 -1.82 -15.18 31.79
N LYS A 60 -2.93 -15.87 31.49
CA LYS A 60 -2.94 -16.90 30.48
C LYS A 60 -2.27 -16.22 29.29
N LYS A 61 -0.97 -16.48 29.07
CA LYS A 61 -0.43 -16.31 27.74
C LYS A 61 -1.44 -17.08 26.93
N ALA A 62 -2.10 -16.40 25.99
CA ALA A 62 -2.64 -17.12 24.88
C ALA A 62 -1.48 -18.00 24.45
N GLN A 63 -1.47 -19.22 24.85
CA GLN A 63 -0.66 -20.25 24.27
C GLN A 63 -1.27 -20.37 22.88
N LEU A 64 -0.72 -19.58 21.94
CA LEU A 64 -0.58 -20.09 20.59
C LEU A 64 0.07 -21.46 20.83
N SER A 65 -0.73 -22.51 20.73
CA SER A 65 -0.22 -23.85 20.82
C SER A 65 0.94 -23.93 19.86
N PRO A 66 2.12 -24.42 20.27
CA PRO A 66 3.26 -24.62 19.35
C PRO A 66 2.86 -25.45 18.13
N ASP A 67 1.82 -26.24 18.24
CA ASP A 67 1.23 -27.08 17.21
C ASP A 67 0.71 -26.31 15.98
N ILE A 68 0.30 -25.04 16.11
CA ILE A 68 -0.14 -24.23 14.96
C ILE A 68 1.05 -23.78 14.09
N LEU A 69 2.26 -23.72 14.63
CA LEU A 69 3.47 -23.34 13.90
C LEU A 69 4.24 -24.54 13.32
N LEU A 70 3.95 -25.76 13.75
CA LEU A 70 4.73 -26.95 13.38
C LEU A 70 4.11 -27.79 12.26
N ASP A 71 2.85 -27.55 11.88
CA ASP A 71 2.16 -28.35 10.85
C ASP A 71 2.28 -27.81 9.42
N VAL A 72 2.96 -26.68 9.21
CA VAL A 72 3.31 -26.24 7.86
C VAL A 72 4.63 -26.91 7.50
N PRO A 73 4.64 -27.89 6.58
CA PRO A 73 5.90 -28.48 6.14
C PRO A 73 6.77 -27.34 5.61
N ILE A 74 8.00 -27.22 6.15
CA ILE A 74 9.01 -26.32 5.58
C ILE A 74 9.21 -26.80 4.15
N ASN A 75 8.55 -26.12 3.22
CA ASN A 75 8.64 -26.49 1.81
C ASN A 75 10.07 -26.23 1.36
N ARG A 76 10.67 -27.23 0.75
CA ARG A 76 12.01 -27.11 0.18
C ARG A 76 11.91 -26.43 -1.18
N PHE A 77 11.58 -25.12 -1.16
CA PHE A 77 11.66 -24.31 -2.37
C PHE A 77 13.05 -24.50 -3.00
N PRO A 78 13.17 -24.76 -4.30
CA PRO A 78 14.47 -24.99 -4.94
C PRO A 78 15.31 -23.72 -4.87
N GLY A 79 16.24 -23.65 -3.91
CA GLY A 79 17.11 -22.48 -3.70
C GLY A 79 17.88 -22.06 -4.96
N THR A 80 18.16 -23.01 -5.86
CA THR A 80 18.75 -22.77 -7.19
C THR A 80 18.00 -21.71 -7.99
N TYR A 81 16.69 -21.58 -7.82
CA TYR A 81 15.89 -20.52 -8.44
C TYR A 81 16.42 -19.10 -8.13
N PHE A 82 16.96 -18.89 -6.92
CA PHE A 82 17.47 -17.60 -6.49
C PHE A 82 18.98 -17.44 -6.62
N PHE A 83 19.75 -18.48 -6.40
CA PHE A 83 21.20 -18.36 -6.38
C PHE A 83 21.88 -18.83 -7.68
N ASP A 84 21.23 -19.63 -8.52
CA ASP A 84 21.70 -20.00 -9.85
C ASP A 84 20.53 -20.31 -10.80
N ARG A 85 19.94 -19.26 -11.34
CA ARG A 85 18.80 -19.36 -12.27
C ARG A 85 19.14 -20.14 -13.55
N ARG A 86 20.40 -20.09 -13.97
CA ARG A 86 20.85 -20.81 -15.16
C ARG A 86 20.78 -22.31 -14.93
N VAL A 87 21.36 -22.80 -13.84
CA VAL A 87 21.28 -24.20 -13.45
C VAL A 87 19.84 -24.63 -13.23
N PHE A 88 19.01 -23.79 -12.60
CA PHE A 88 17.58 -24.06 -12.43
C PHE A 88 16.88 -24.33 -13.78
N ASN A 89 17.12 -23.49 -14.79
CA ASN A 89 16.53 -23.62 -16.12
C ASN A 89 17.13 -24.80 -16.90
N ASP A 90 18.46 -24.95 -16.91
CA ASP A 90 19.14 -26.01 -17.65
C ASP A 90 18.81 -27.41 -17.13
N CYS A 91 18.53 -27.52 -15.83
CA CYS A 91 18.09 -28.77 -15.20
C CYS A 91 16.55 -28.97 -15.29
N HIS A 92 15.83 -28.08 -15.99
CA HIS A 92 14.36 -28.14 -16.10
C HIS A 92 13.65 -28.29 -14.75
N MET A 93 14.21 -27.67 -13.70
CA MET A 93 13.61 -27.69 -12.38
C MET A 93 12.28 -26.91 -12.39
N SER A 94 11.27 -27.40 -11.68
CA SER A 94 10.01 -26.73 -11.50
C SER A 94 9.83 -26.29 -10.05
N ILE A 95 9.11 -25.17 -9.86
CA ILE A 95 8.63 -24.78 -8.55
C ILE A 95 7.38 -25.62 -8.29
N GLU A 96 7.48 -26.55 -7.32
CA GLU A 96 6.30 -27.29 -6.87
C GLU A 96 5.30 -26.32 -6.23
N ARG A 97 4.01 -26.49 -6.52
CA ARG A 97 2.97 -25.71 -5.85
C ARG A 97 3.00 -26.09 -4.37
N GLY A 98 3.37 -25.16 -3.51
CA GLY A 98 3.26 -25.33 -2.07
C GLY A 98 1.78 -25.50 -1.71
N HIS A 99 1.45 -26.57 -1.03
CA HIS A 99 0.11 -26.80 -0.50
C HIS A 99 0.05 -26.32 0.94
N LEU A 100 -0.84 -25.38 1.22
CA LEU A 100 -1.19 -25.05 2.60
C LEU A 100 -2.16 -26.11 3.16
N PRO A 101 -2.01 -26.49 4.44
CA PRO A 101 -2.94 -27.42 5.06
C PRO A 101 -4.36 -26.81 5.11
N PRO A 102 -5.42 -27.65 5.06
CA PRO A 102 -6.81 -27.20 5.15
C PRO A 102 -7.16 -26.43 6.43
N SER A 103 -6.33 -26.54 7.46
CA SER A 103 -6.45 -25.81 8.75
C SER A 103 -5.98 -24.35 8.67
N SER A 104 -5.65 -23.84 7.48
CA SER A 104 -5.20 -22.45 7.35
C SER A 104 -6.28 -21.47 7.84
N VAL A 105 -5.84 -20.39 8.48
CA VAL A 105 -6.71 -19.32 9.03
C VAL A 105 -7.67 -18.75 7.96
N VAL A 106 -7.27 -18.79 6.69
CA VAL A 106 -8.02 -18.30 5.54
C VAL A 106 -9.36 -19.01 5.34
N LEU A 107 -9.39 -20.35 5.50
CA LEU A 107 -10.59 -21.16 5.26
C LEU A 107 -11.67 -20.98 6.33
N ASN A 108 -11.31 -20.42 7.49
CA ASN A 108 -12.26 -20.21 8.59
C ASN A 108 -13.01 -18.87 8.48
N VAL A 109 -12.58 -17.96 7.59
CA VAL A 109 -13.14 -16.61 7.49
C VAL A 109 -14.21 -16.52 6.41
N LEU A 110 -14.05 -17.22 5.29
CA LEU A 110 -15.02 -17.22 4.18
C LEU A 110 -15.80 -18.54 4.17
N THR A 111 -17.10 -18.46 4.42
CA THR A 111 -17.94 -19.62 4.70
C THR A 111 -18.74 -20.13 3.50
N SER A 112 -18.93 -19.32 2.46
CA SER A 112 -19.74 -19.71 1.30
C SER A 112 -19.30 -19.13 -0.02
N THR A 113 -19.56 -19.89 -1.10
CA THR A 113 -19.37 -19.49 -2.49
C THR A 113 -20.12 -18.20 -2.86
N ASP A 114 -21.34 -18.03 -2.32
CA ASP A 114 -22.15 -16.84 -2.58
C ASP A 114 -21.59 -15.59 -1.92
N GLU A 115 -21.00 -15.73 -0.74
CA GLU A 115 -20.31 -14.64 -0.06
C GLU A 115 -19.10 -14.14 -0.86
N ILE A 116 -18.25 -15.07 -1.34
CA ILE A 116 -17.11 -14.71 -2.20
C ILE A 116 -17.59 -14.02 -3.49
N ARG A 117 -18.71 -14.50 -4.10
CA ARG A 117 -19.28 -13.87 -5.28
C ARG A 117 -19.73 -12.44 -5.01
N GLN A 118 -20.36 -12.17 -3.87
CA GLN A 118 -20.79 -10.84 -3.47
C GLN A 118 -19.60 -9.91 -3.21
N ILE A 119 -18.56 -10.40 -2.51
CA ILE A 119 -17.31 -9.68 -2.26
C ILE A 119 -16.65 -9.30 -3.60
N ALA A 120 -16.47 -10.28 -4.47
CA ALA A 120 -15.85 -10.07 -5.78
C ALA A 120 -16.66 -9.08 -6.65
N ASN A 121 -17.99 -9.18 -6.65
CA ASN A 121 -18.82 -8.24 -7.40
C ASN A 121 -18.66 -6.80 -6.88
N ARG A 122 -18.62 -6.58 -5.57
CA ARG A 122 -18.34 -5.26 -4.98
C ARG A 122 -16.97 -4.73 -5.40
N TYR A 123 -15.92 -5.57 -5.35
CA TYR A 123 -14.59 -5.21 -5.79
C TYR A 123 -14.54 -4.83 -7.26
N PHE A 124 -15.11 -5.65 -8.15
CA PHE A 124 -15.09 -5.42 -9.60
C PHE A 124 -15.94 -4.23 -10.04
N THR A 125 -16.89 -3.78 -9.24
CA THR A 125 -17.71 -2.59 -9.50
C THR A 125 -17.19 -1.33 -8.82
N SER A 126 -16.09 -1.40 -8.05
CA SER A 126 -15.52 -0.28 -7.32
C SER A 126 -14.00 -0.14 -7.57
N VAL A 127 -13.17 -0.77 -6.76
CA VAL A 127 -11.71 -0.63 -6.79
C VAL A 127 -11.10 -1.05 -8.12
N HIS A 128 -11.59 -2.14 -8.71
CA HIS A 128 -11.11 -2.64 -9.99
C HIS A 128 -11.22 -1.61 -11.13
N LEU A 129 -12.15 -0.67 -11.05
CA LEU A 129 -12.36 0.33 -12.10
C LEU A 129 -11.19 1.31 -12.26
N TRP A 130 -10.38 1.50 -11.21
CA TRP A 130 -9.20 2.37 -11.23
C TRP A 130 -7.89 1.65 -10.87
N PHE A 131 -7.99 0.41 -10.37
CA PHE A 131 -6.82 -0.44 -10.07
C PHE A 131 -7.05 -1.88 -10.58
N PRO A 132 -7.16 -2.06 -11.91
CA PRO A 132 -7.55 -3.31 -12.55
C PRO A 132 -6.35 -4.27 -12.68
N ILE A 133 -6.04 -4.99 -11.61
CA ILE A 133 -4.91 -5.92 -11.54
C ILE A 133 -5.30 -7.40 -11.57
N ILE A 134 -6.60 -7.70 -11.55
CA ILE A 134 -7.14 -9.06 -11.50
C ILE A 134 -8.09 -9.24 -12.68
N ASN A 135 -7.86 -10.25 -13.50
CA ASN A 135 -8.79 -10.53 -14.60
C ASN A 135 -10.10 -11.13 -14.07
N ARG A 136 -11.21 -10.43 -14.35
CA ARG A 136 -12.54 -10.79 -13.86
C ARG A 136 -12.98 -12.18 -14.32
N SER A 137 -12.84 -12.47 -15.61
CA SER A 137 -13.28 -13.75 -16.20
C SER A 137 -12.47 -14.91 -15.65
N LYS A 138 -11.15 -14.73 -15.49
CA LYS A 138 -10.26 -15.74 -14.92
C LYS A 138 -10.57 -15.98 -13.44
N PHE A 139 -10.80 -14.94 -12.65
CA PHE A 139 -11.17 -15.07 -11.25
C PHE A 139 -12.44 -15.91 -11.08
N TYR A 140 -13.51 -15.56 -11.80
CA TYR A 140 -14.76 -16.32 -11.73
C TYR A 140 -14.62 -17.74 -12.32
N GLY A 141 -13.81 -17.93 -13.35
CA GLY A 141 -13.52 -19.26 -13.93
C GLY A 141 -12.83 -20.18 -12.96
N SER A 142 -11.78 -19.69 -12.27
CA SER A 142 -11.06 -20.45 -11.24
C SER A 142 -11.96 -20.83 -10.07
N PHE A 143 -12.85 -19.93 -9.70
CA PHE A 143 -13.80 -20.12 -8.62
C PHE A 143 -14.94 -21.11 -8.94
N LEU A 144 -15.40 -21.15 -10.20
CA LEU A 144 -16.50 -22.03 -10.61
C LEU A 144 -16.05 -23.48 -10.81
N HIS A 145 -14.78 -23.71 -11.13
CA HIS A 145 -14.24 -25.04 -11.46
C HIS A 145 -13.43 -25.67 -10.32
N GLY A 146 -13.10 -24.92 -9.26
CA GLY A 146 -12.42 -25.41 -8.06
C GLY A 146 -13.38 -25.55 -6.87
N SER A 147 -13.10 -26.46 -5.94
CA SER A 147 -13.71 -26.37 -4.61
C SER A 147 -13.04 -25.21 -3.89
N VAL A 148 -13.82 -24.27 -3.34
CA VAL A 148 -13.30 -23.10 -2.57
C VAL A 148 -12.40 -23.54 -1.42
N GLU A 149 -12.63 -24.73 -0.90
CA GLU A 149 -11.82 -25.35 0.14
C GLU A 149 -10.41 -25.78 -0.32
N ALA A 150 -10.18 -25.87 -1.63
CA ALA A 150 -8.92 -26.36 -2.19
C ALA A 150 -7.96 -25.23 -2.63
N ASP A 151 -8.44 -24.00 -2.83
CA ASP A 151 -7.60 -22.89 -3.31
C ASP A 151 -7.51 -21.75 -2.28
N VAL A 152 -6.56 -21.91 -1.35
CA VAL A 152 -6.29 -20.94 -0.27
C VAL A 152 -5.91 -19.58 -0.82
N GLU A 153 -5.25 -19.52 -1.97
CA GLU A 153 -4.78 -18.28 -2.58
C GLU A 153 -5.94 -17.45 -3.14
N ILE A 154 -6.94 -18.10 -3.75
CA ILE A 154 -8.16 -17.43 -4.20
C ILE A 154 -8.99 -16.95 -3.02
N SER A 155 -9.08 -17.74 -1.95
CA SER A 155 -9.76 -17.35 -0.72
C SER A 155 -9.06 -16.15 -0.06
N LEU A 156 -7.73 -16.14 0.02
CA LEU A 156 -6.95 -14.99 0.49
C LEU A 156 -7.20 -13.74 -0.37
N LEU A 157 -7.19 -13.89 -1.70
CA LEU A 157 -7.47 -12.78 -2.61
C LEU A 157 -8.88 -12.22 -2.38
N ALA A 158 -9.89 -13.07 -2.17
CA ALA A 158 -11.26 -12.66 -1.85
C ALA A 158 -11.32 -11.92 -0.50
N MET A 159 -10.59 -12.37 0.53
CA MET A 159 -10.48 -11.63 1.80
C MET A 159 -9.85 -10.24 1.61
N CYS A 160 -8.82 -10.10 0.76
CA CYS A 160 -8.23 -8.81 0.42
C CYS A 160 -9.22 -7.90 -0.35
N MET A 161 -10.04 -8.47 -1.24
CA MET A 161 -11.14 -7.74 -1.89
C MET A 161 -12.19 -7.26 -0.87
N GLN A 162 -12.48 -8.06 0.15
CA GLN A 162 -13.43 -7.72 1.22
C GLN A 162 -12.97 -6.48 2.00
N LEU A 163 -11.68 -6.37 2.33
CA LEU A 163 -11.10 -5.20 3.01
C LEU A 163 -11.35 -3.89 2.26
N LEU A 164 -11.37 -3.94 0.92
CA LEU A 164 -11.51 -2.77 0.07
C LEU A 164 -12.98 -2.45 -0.30
N GLY A 165 -13.88 -3.37 -0.02
CA GLY A 165 -15.23 -3.35 -0.60
C GLY A 165 -16.27 -2.50 0.11
N SER A 166 -16.09 -2.10 1.38
CA SER A 166 -17.05 -1.23 2.08
C SER A 166 -16.62 -0.93 3.52
N ARG A 167 -16.90 0.27 3.98
CA ARG A 167 -16.68 0.71 5.35
C ARG A 167 -18.01 1.06 6.00
N SER A 168 -18.68 0.05 6.57
CA SER A 168 -19.78 0.28 7.49
C SER A 168 -19.25 0.39 8.91
N SER A 169 -19.75 1.34 9.69
CA SER A 169 -19.34 1.53 11.10
C SER A 169 -19.52 0.28 11.96
N ASN A 170 -20.46 -0.61 11.60
CA ASN A 170 -20.70 -1.86 12.31
C ASN A 170 -19.73 -3.00 11.91
N GLU A 171 -18.96 -2.83 10.82
CA GLU A 171 -18.07 -3.84 10.27
C GLU A 171 -16.59 -3.62 10.62
N LEU A 172 -16.24 -2.50 11.26
CA LEU A 172 -14.83 -2.15 11.53
C LEU A 172 -14.10 -3.21 12.35
N GLN A 173 -14.70 -3.74 13.43
CA GLN A 173 -14.06 -4.81 14.22
C GLN A 173 -13.91 -6.12 13.42
N ALA A 174 -14.85 -6.42 12.55
CA ALA A 174 -14.78 -7.58 11.67
C ALA A 174 -13.65 -7.41 10.64
N LEU A 175 -13.47 -6.21 10.06
CA LEU A 175 -12.40 -5.90 9.13
C LEU A 175 -11.02 -5.99 9.78
N ASP A 176 -10.86 -5.57 11.03
CA ASP A 176 -9.61 -5.74 11.78
C ASP A 176 -9.23 -7.21 11.93
N THR A 177 -10.21 -8.07 12.22
CA THR A 177 -10.00 -9.52 12.31
C THR A 177 -9.60 -10.12 10.97
N VAL A 178 -10.28 -9.71 9.88
CA VAL A 178 -9.94 -10.14 8.50
C VAL A 178 -8.53 -9.68 8.15
N TYR A 179 -8.16 -8.44 8.44
CA TYR A 179 -6.81 -7.92 8.18
C TYR A 179 -5.73 -8.72 8.92
N ILE A 180 -5.93 -9.00 10.21
CA ILE A 180 -4.98 -9.81 11.00
C ILE A 180 -4.85 -11.21 10.39
N SER A 181 -5.96 -11.84 9.99
CA SER A 181 -5.97 -13.16 9.36
C SER A 181 -5.21 -13.17 8.04
N ILE A 182 -5.36 -12.13 7.21
CA ILE A 182 -4.61 -11.95 5.96
C ILE A 182 -3.10 -11.85 6.25
N ARG A 183 -2.70 -11.06 7.26
CA ARG A 183 -1.28 -10.93 7.64
C ARG A 183 -0.69 -12.27 8.09
N GLN A 184 -1.44 -13.06 8.82
CA GLN A 184 -1.03 -14.41 9.23
C GLN A 184 -0.92 -15.36 8.04
N ALA A 185 -1.86 -15.28 7.09
CA ALA A 185 -1.84 -16.10 5.88
C ALA A 185 -0.61 -15.84 5.01
N PHE A 186 -0.18 -14.58 4.87
CA PHE A 186 1.06 -14.27 4.14
C PHE A 186 2.29 -14.93 4.76
N VAL A 187 2.40 -14.95 6.08
CA VAL A 187 3.50 -15.65 6.77
C VAL A 187 3.47 -17.14 6.46
N GLN A 188 2.28 -17.76 6.48
CA GLN A 188 2.14 -19.20 6.17
C GLN A 188 2.50 -19.50 4.71
N LEU A 189 2.08 -18.64 3.74
CA LEU A 189 2.41 -18.79 2.33
C LEU A 189 3.91 -18.63 2.06
N GLU A 190 4.55 -17.69 2.74
CA GLU A 190 6.00 -17.50 2.68
C GLU A 190 6.76 -18.72 3.23
N GLN A 191 6.34 -19.25 4.37
CA GLN A 191 6.92 -20.48 4.96
C GLN A 191 6.71 -21.70 4.07
N ALA A 192 5.57 -21.79 3.39
CA ALA A 192 5.28 -22.84 2.44
C ALA A 192 6.01 -22.68 1.09
N GLY A 193 6.74 -21.57 0.88
CA GLY A 193 7.46 -21.27 -0.35
C GLY A 193 6.53 -21.03 -1.55
N VAL A 194 5.33 -20.53 -1.31
CA VAL A 194 4.37 -20.22 -2.40
C VAL A 194 4.82 -18.94 -3.10
N LEU A 195 5.03 -19.03 -4.40
CA LEU A 195 5.46 -17.94 -5.26
C LEU A 195 4.61 -17.91 -6.53
N ASN A 196 3.58 -17.05 -6.57
CA ASN A 196 2.70 -16.90 -7.73
C ASN A 196 2.04 -15.52 -7.81
N ILE A 197 1.39 -15.25 -8.95
CA ILE A 197 0.78 -13.93 -9.23
C ILE A 197 -0.40 -13.63 -8.30
N THR A 198 -1.19 -14.61 -7.89
CA THR A 198 -2.38 -14.42 -7.04
C THR A 198 -1.99 -13.89 -5.66
N VAL A 199 -0.89 -14.42 -5.08
CA VAL A 199 -0.36 -13.92 -3.80
C VAL A 199 0.18 -12.50 -3.94
N LEU A 200 0.85 -12.16 -5.06
CA LEU A 200 1.27 -10.78 -5.32
C LEU A 200 0.07 -9.83 -5.43
N GLN A 201 -1.00 -10.24 -6.12
CA GLN A 201 -2.24 -9.45 -6.21
C GLN A 201 -2.86 -9.22 -4.82
N ALA A 202 -2.90 -10.25 -3.98
CA ALA A 202 -3.36 -10.13 -2.59
C ALA A 202 -2.49 -9.17 -1.76
N LEU A 203 -1.16 -9.21 -1.90
CA LEU A 203 -0.23 -8.27 -1.27
C LEU A 203 -0.49 -6.83 -1.73
N LEU A 204 -0.69 -6.61 -3.03
CA LEU A 204 -0.98 -5.29 -3.60
C LEU A 204 -2.30 -4.71 -3.07
N LEU A 205 -3.36 -5.53 -2.99
CA LEU A 205 -4.64 -5.10 -2.40
C LEU A 205 -4.50 -4.80 -0.90
N THR A 206 -3.70 -5.58 -0.18
CA THR A 206 -3.39 -5.32 1.24
C THR A 206 -2.64 -4.01 1.42
N ALA A 207 -1.61 -3.74 0.60
CA ALA A 207 -0.88 -2.47 0.62
C ALA A 207 -1.81 -1.28 0.34
N LEU A 208 -2.73 -1.43 -0.61
CA LEU A 208 -3.71 -0.41 -0.93
C LEU A 208 -4.68 -0.13 0.24
N TYR A 209 -5.14 -1.18 0.93
CA TYR A 209 -5.92 -1.06 2.15
C TYR A 209 -5.15 -0.34 3.26
N GLU A 210 -3.90 -0.72 3.48
CA GLU A 210 -3.03 -0.11 4.49
C GLU A 210 -2.80 1.38 4.21
N ILE A 211 -2.56 1.77 2.94
CA ILE A 211 -2.47 3.17 2.51
C ILE A 211 -3.76 3.92 2.83
N GLY A 212 -4.88 3.41 2.35
CA GLY A 212 -6.18 4.07 2.49
C GLY A 212 -6.65 4.22 3.94
N ASN A 213 -6.16 3.37 4.83
CA ASN A 213 -6.50 3.41 6.26
C ASN A 213 -5.38 4.00 7.14
N GLY A 214 -4.28 4.47 6.55
CA GLY A 214 -3.18 5.10 7.29
C GLY A 214 -2.43 4.12 8.21
N ILE A 215 -2.36 2.83 7.86
CA ILE A 215 -1.72 1.79 8.67
C ILE A 215 -0.20 1.79 8.37
N TYR A 216 0.53 2.65 9.06
CA TYR A 216 1.99 2.74 8.95
C TYR A 216 2.67 2.18 10.20
N PRO A 217 3.88 1.55 10.10
CA PRO A 217 4.72 1.41 8.90
C PRO A 217 4.32 0.25 7.97
N ALA A 218 3.19 -0.46 8.23
CA ALA A 218 2.83 -1.66 7.48
C ALA A 218 2.73 -1.38 5.97
N ALA A 219 2.03 -0.31 5.54
CA ALA A 219 1.91 0.07 4.13
C ALA A 219 3.27 0.17 3.43
N TYR A 220 4.23 0.85 4.05
CA TYR A 220 5.58 1.02 3.50
C TYR A 220 6.31 -0.32 3.35
N LEU A 221 6.23 -1.18 4.37
CA LEU A 221 6.89 -2.49 4.37
C LEU A 221 6.20 -3.47 3.40
N THR A 222 4.87 -3.46 3.33
CA THR A 222 4.11 -4.32 2.41
C THR A 222 4.43 -3.99 0.96
N ILE A 223 4.57 -2.70 0.60
CA ILE A 223 4.99 -2.30 -0.76
C ILE A 223 6.40 -2.79 -1.08
N GLY A 224 7.34 -2.70 -0.14
CA GLY A 224 8.68 -3.29 -0.30
C GLY A 224 8.63 -4.80 -0.54
N ASN A 225 7.75 -5.52 0.15
CA ASN A 225 7.51 -6.95 -0.08
C ASN A 225 6.91 -7.20 -1.47
N CYS A 226 5.92 -6.39 -1.92
CA CYS A 226 5.39 -6.47 -3.28
C CYS A 226 6.50 -6.33 -4.33
N ALA A 227 7.41 -5.37 -4.16
CA ALA A 227 8.52 -5.16 -5.08
C ALA A 227 9.46 -6.38 -5.14
N ARG A 228 9.84 -6.94 -4.00
CA ARG A 228 10.69 -8.14 -3.94
C ARG A 228 9.98 -9.37 -4.51
N TYR A 229 8.69 -9.52 -4.22
CA TYR A 229 7.89 -10.63 -4.71
C TYR A 229 7.73 -10.57 -6.24
N ALA A 230 7.47 -9.38 -6.80
CA ALA A 230 7.35 -9.18 -8.24
C ALA A 230 8.65 -9.48 -8.99
N VAL A 231 9.81 -9.05 -8.44
CA VAL A 231 11.13 -9.38 -9.00
C VAL A 231 11.41 -10.90 -8.90
N ALA A 232 11.01 -11.54 -7.80
CA ALA A 232 11.12 -12.99 -7.67
C ALA A 232 10.28 -13.75 -8.72
N LEU A 233 9.19 -13.16 -9.20
CA LEU A 233 8.37 -13.67 -10.30
C LEU A 233 8.91 -13.28 -11.70
N ASP A 234 10.06 -12.63 -11.80
CA ASP A 234 10.68 -12.11 -13.05
C ASP A 234 9.78 -11.09 -13.80
N LEU A 235 8.83 -10.41 -13.13
CA LEU A 235 7.90 -9.49 -13.79
C LEU A 235 8.61 -8.26 -14.38
N ASP A 236 9.71 -7.82 -13.77
CA ASP A 236 10.55 -6.73 -14.24
C ASP A 236 11.16 -7.00 -15.63
N ARG A 237 11.33 -8.26 -15.99
CA ARG A 237 11.84 -8.72 -17.28
C ARG A 237 10.71 -9.09 -18.23
N GLU A 238 9.68 -9.77 -17.74
CA GLU A 238 8.53 -10.18 -18.55
C GLU A 238 7.81 -8.98 -19.19
N ILE A 239 7.78 -7.81 -18.54
CA ILE A 239 7.18 -6.57 -19.06
C ILE A 239 7.78 -6.06 -20.37
N LEU A 240 8.96 -6.57 -20.76
CA LEU A 240 9.61 -6.24 -22.02
C LEU A 240 9.20 -7.16 -23.17
N ASN A 241 8.53 -8.25 -22.87
CA ASN A 241 8.17 -9.28 -23.81
C ASN A 241 6.69 -9.18 -24.17
N TRP A 242 6.40 -9.26 -25.45
CA TRP A 242 5.06 -9.43 -25.99
C TRP A 242 5.08 -10.59 -26.98
N ASN A 243 4.29 -11.61 -26.71
CA ASN A 243 4.10 -12.73 -27.62
C ASN A 243 2.67 -12.70 -28.18
N GLN A 244 2.55 -12.37 -29.47
CA GLN A 244 1.28 -12.26 -30.16
C GLN A 244 0.58 -13.62 -30.32
N ASP A 245 1.35 -14.70 -30.34
CA ASP A 245 0.84 -16.07 -30.52
C ASP A 245 0.57 -16.78 -29.19
N ALA A 246 0.79 -16.11 -28.06
CA ALA A 246 0.52 -16.70 -26.75
C ALA A 246 -0.99 -17.00 -26.63
N SER A 247 -1.32 -18.27 -26.43
CA SER A 247 -2.67 -18.70 -26.09
C SER A 247 -3.19 -18.02 -24.82
N ASP A 248 -2.28 -17.55 -23.96
CA ASP A 248 -2.53 -17.00 -22.63
C ASP A 248 -2.14 -15.51 -22.50
N TRP A 249 -2.41 -14.69 -23.53
CA TRP A 249 -2.13 -13.26 -23.49
C TRP A 249 -2.80 -12.54 -22.29
N VAL A 250 -3.97 -13.04 -21.85
CA VAL A 250 -4.66 -12.52 -20.67
C VAL A 250 -3.84 -12.67 -19.39
N VAL A 251 -3.15 -13.81 -19.24
CA VAL A 251 -2.24 -14.06 -18.11
C VAL A 251 -1.01 -13.18 -18.17
N MET A 252 -0.47 -12.97 -19.38
CA MET A 252 0.67 -12.07 -19.58
C MET A 252 0.30 -10.63 -19.24
N GLU A 253 -0.85 -10.16 -19.71
CA GLU A 253 -1.36 -8.82 -19.38
C GLU A 253 -1.60 -8.67 -17.86
N GLU A 254 -2.12 -9.70 -17.20
CA GLU A 254 -2.32 -9.70 -15.75
C GLU A 254 -0.99 -9.51 -14.99
N LYS A 255 0.09 -10.13 -15.45
CA LYS A 255 1.45 -9.95 -14.93
C LYS A 255 1.97 -8.53 -15.18
N HIS A 256 1.77 -7.99 -16.40
CA HIS A 256 2.15 -6.62 -16.74
C HIS A 256 1.43 -5.61 -15.84
N ARG A 257 0.13 -5.78 -15.60
CA ARG A 257 -0.67 -4.95 -14.71
C ARG A 257 -0.19 -5.02 -13.26
N ALA A 258 0.12 -6.22 -12.77
CA ALA A 258 0.65 -6.40 -11.43
C ALA A 258 2.01 -5.69 -11.27
N TRP A 259 2.90 -5.77 -12.27
CA TRP A 259 4.16 -5.03 -12.26
C TRP A 259 3.95 -3.52 -12.21
N TRP A 260 3.09 -2.96 -13.07
CA TRP A 260 2.75 -1.54 -13.04
C TRP A 260 2.12 -1.12 -11.71
N ALA A 261 1.29 -1.96 -11.12
CA ALA A 261 0.73 -1.71 -9.79
C ALA A 261 1.81 -1.59 -8.70
N VAL A 262 2.83 -2.45 -8.73
CA VAL A 262 4.00 -2.35 -7.84
C VAL A 262 4.72 -1.02 -8.05
N LEU A 263 4.98 -0.64 -9.30
CA LEU A 263 5.61 0.64 -9.63
C LEU A 263 4.80 1.83 -9.14
N ILE A 264 3.47 1.82 -9.33
CA ILE A 264 2.56 2.88 -8.88
C ILE A 264 2.67 3.07 -7.36
N LEU A 265 2.52 1.99 -6.60
CA LEU A 265 2.53 2.07 -5.14
C LEU A 265 3.91 2.43 -4.58
N ASP A 266 5.01 1.92 -5.17
CA ASP A 266 6.37 2.24 -4.76
C ASP A 266 6.72 3.72 -4.98
N ARG A 267 6.25 4.35 -6.05
CA ARG A 267 6.44 5.79 -6.27
C ARG A 267 5.52 6.61 -5.38
N TYR A 268 4.26 6.23 -5.29
CA TYR A 268 3.27 6.94 -4.50
C TYR A 268 3.66 7.05 -3.03
N ILE A 269 4.07 5.96 -2.38
CA ILE A 269 4.43 5.95 -0.94
C ILE A 269 5.61 6.88 -0.61
N ASN A 270 6.39 7.25 -1.61
CA ASN A 270 7.57 8.09 -1.46
C ASN A 270 7.31 9.58 -1.75
N ILE A 271 6.10 9.98 -2.20
CA ILE A 271 5.79 11.40 -2.46
C ILE A 271 5.99 12.26 -1.21
N GLY A 272 5.58 11.78 -0.03
CA GLY A 272 5.73 12.49 1.25
C GLY A 272 7.17 12.57 1.77
N CYS A 273 8.08 11.77 1.22
CA CYS A 273 9.50 11.75 1.55
C CYS A 273 10.32 11.46 0.28
N PRO A 274 10.42 12.41 -0.66
CA PRO A 274 10.91 12.16 -2.01
C PRO A 274 12.38 11.74 -2.08
N ARG A 275 13.16 11.97 -1.01
CA ARG A 275 14.56 11.56 -0.89
C ARG A 275 14.77 10.10 -0.51
N ARG A 276 13.70 9.36 -0.18
CA ARG A 276 13.80 7.91 0.11
C ARG A 276 14.13 7.10 -1.16
N ALA A 277 14.92 6.05 -1.00
CA ALA A 277 15.21 5.12 -2.08
C ALA A 277 13.93 4.35 -2.48
N LEU A 278 13.75 4.15 -3.80
CA LEU A 278 12.70 3.30 -4.35
C LEU A 278 13.09 1.82 -4.24
N CYS A 279 12.11 0.96 -4.12
CA CYS A 279 12.32 -0.49 -4.06
C CYS A 279 12.44 -1.12 -5.46
N THR A 280 11.95 -0.43 -6.49
CA THR A 280 11.94 -0.92 -7.88
C THR A 280 12.76 -0.01 -8.79
N PRO A 281 13.35 -0.56 -9.87
CA PRO A 281 14.06 0.24 -10.87
C PRO A 281 13.10 1.17 -11.61
N ASP A 282 13.66 2.21 -12.23
CA ASP A 282 12.88 3.07 -13.11
C ASP A 282 12.45 2.33 -14.38
N PRO A 283 11.20 2.54 -14.83
CA PRO A 283 10.73 1.97 -16.08
C PRO A 283 11.53 2.50 -17.26
N ILE A 284 11.89 1.62 -18.19
CA ILE A 284 12.54 2.00 -19.44
C ILE A 284 11.50 2.22 -20.54
N GLN A 285 11.86 3.03 -21.54
CA GLN A 285 10.99 3.43 -22.65
C GLN A 285 10.43 2.26 -23.48
N LEU A 286 11.09 1.11 -23.42
CA LEU A 286 10.69 -0.09 -24.14
C LEU A 286 9.64 -0.93 -23.43
N GLN A 287 9.35 -0.65 -22.16
CA GLN A 287 8.32 -1.38 -21.40
C GLN A 287 6.94 -1.16 -22.00
N TYR A 288 6.17 -2.24 -22.03
CA TYR A 288 4.78 -2.18 -22.48
C TYR A 288 3.89 -1.55 -21.41
N LEU A 289 2.98 -0.69 -21.85
CA LEU A 289 1.90 -0.16 -21.02
C LEU A 289 0.75 -1.16 -20.95
N PRO A 290 -0.08 -1.10 -19.90
CA PRO A 290 -1.29 -1.91 -19.84
C PRO A 290 -2.22 -1.68 -21.05
N MET A 291 -2.86 -2.74 -21.50
CA MET A 291 -3.85 -2.68 -22.57
C MET A 291 -5.14 -2.01 -22.11
N ALA A 292 -6.07 -1.76 -23.03
CA ALA A 292 -7.39 -1.25 -22.69
C ALA A 292 -8.13 -2.24 -21.76
N ASP A 293 -8.80 -1.70 -20.73
CA ASP A 293 -9.42 -2.52 -19.69
C ASP A 293 -10.55 -3.38 -20.22
N ASP A 294 -11.34 -2.86 -21.17
CA ASP A 294 -12.47 -3.58 -21.77
C ASP A 294 -12.01 -4.79 -22.58
N ASP A 295 -10.96 -4.63 -23.40
CA ASP A 295 -10.40 -5.70 -24.21
C ASP A 295 -9.85 -6.83 -23.34
N TRP A 296 -9.14 -6.47 -22.27
CA TRP A 296 -8.58 -7.44 -21.34
C TRP A 296 -9.66 -8.19 -20.55
N ASN A 297 -10.71 -7.48 -20.07
CA ASN A 297 -11.79 -8.08 -19.30
C ASN A 297 -12.66 -9.01 -20.15
N GLN A 298 -12.85 -8.70 -21.44
CA GLN A 298 -13.59 -9.52 -22.37
C GLN A 298 -12.77 -10.71 -22.91
N GLY A 299 -11.44 -10.67 -22.75
CA GLY A 299 -10.54 -11.65 -23.34
C GLY A 299 -10.51 -11.59 -24.86
N THR A 300 -10.92 -10.46 -25.45
CA THR A 300 -10.98 -10.27 -26.89
C THR A 300 -9.56 -10.27 -27.45
N ARG A 301 -9.29 -11.18 -28.38
CA ARG A 301 -7.97 -11.28 -29.01
C ARG A 301 -7.64 -10.00 -29.78
N ILE A 302 -6.56 -9.33 -29.40
CA ILE A 302 -6.11 -8.11 -30.03
C ILE A 302 -5.01 -8.44 -31.02
N ASN A 303 -5.14 -7.92 -32.25
CA ASN A 303 -4.17 -8.15 -33.32
C ASN A 303 -2.95 -7.19 -33.27
N ALA A 304 -2.96 -6.23 -32.35
CA ALA A 304 -1.89 -5.25 -32.20
C ALA A 304 -1.21 -5.40 -30.83
N PRO A 305 0.11 -5.17 -30.72
CA PRO A 305 0.80 -5.16 -29.45
C PRO A 305 0.33 -3.98 -28.59
N PRO A 306 0.46 -4.07 -27.26
CA PRO A 306 0.22 -2.93 -26.35
C PRO A 306 1.12 -1.76 -26.70
N HIS A 307 0.72 -0.56 -26.29
CA HIS A 307 1.55 0.62 -26.39
C HIS A 307 2.81 0.47 -25.53
N ARG A 308 3.88 1.12 -25.92
CA ARG A 308 5.11 1.22 -25.11
C ARG A 308 5.11 2.53 -24.34
N LEU A 309 5.91 2.59 -23.29
CA LEU A 309 6.08 3.83 -22.50
C LEU A 309 6.56 5.00 -23.36
N SER A 310 7.31 4.73 -24.44
CA SER A 310 7.73 5.72 -25.44
C SER A 310 6.63 6.21 -26.38
N THR A 311 5.43 5.63 -26.31
CA THR A 311 4.30 6.06 -27.17
C THR A 311 3.93 7.51 -26.88
N PRO A 312 3.78 8.37 -27.92
CA PRO A 312 3.39 9.75 -27.73
C PRO A 312 2.11 9.89 -26.89
N VAL A 313 2.04 10.98 -26.11
CA VAL A 313 0.95 11.20 -25.15
C VAL A 313 -0.41 11.42 -25.83
N GLU A 314 -0.42 11.89 -27.08
CA GLU A 314 -1.63 12.15 -27.89
C GLU A 314 -2.36 10.86 -28.28
N VAL A 315 -1.71 9.72 -28.23
CA VAL A 315 -2.32 8.43 -28.54
C VAL A 315 -3.31 8.06 -27.44
N LYS A 316 -4.57 7.85 -27.80
CA LYS A 316 -5.61 7.44 -26.85
C LYS A 316 -5.30 6.07 -26.28
N MET A 317 -5.37 5.93 -24.96
CA MET A 317 -5.11 4.67 -24.26
C MET A 317 -5.98 4.52 -23.02
N GLY A 318 -5.98 3.33 -22.41
CA GLY A 318 -6.76 3.05 -21.21
C GLY A 318 -6.31 3.84 -20.00
N LYS A 319 -7.18 4.02 -19.00
CA LYS A 319 -6.92 4.79 -17.79
C LYS A 319 -5.75 4.23 -16.98
N PHE A 320 -5.61 2.91 -16.92
CA PHE A 320 -4.49 2.30 -16.20
C PHE A 320 -3.15 2.51 -16.93
N ALA A 321 -3.15 2.57 -18.26
CA ALA A 321 -1.98 2.97 -19.03
C ALA A 321 -1.60 4.44 -18.79
N ARG A 322 -2.60 5.35 -18.68
CA ARG A 322 -2.35 6.75 -18.29
C ARG A 322 -1.77 6.85 -16.88
N LEU A 323 -2.26 6.05 -15.94
CA LEU A 323 -1.70 5.98 -14.59
C LEU A 323 -0.24 5.47 -14.59
N ALA A 324 0.08 4.52 -15.46
CA ALA A 324 1.45 4.05 -15.65
C ALA A 324 2.38 5.15 -16.21
N GLN A 325 1.92 5.95 -17.20
CA GLN A 325 2.68 7.10 -17.72
C GLN A 325 2.87 8.18 -16.64
N ALA A 326 1.83 8.50 -15.87
CA ALA A 326 1.91 9.42 -14.73
C ALA A 326 2.93 8.94 -13.68
N THR A 327 2.93 7.63 -13.39
CA THR A 327 3.88 6.99 -12.48
C THR A 327 5.33 7.10 -12.97
N HIS A 328 5.56 6.95 -14.27
CA HIS A 328 6.88 7.16 -14.84
C HIS A 328 7.38 8.59 -14.64
N LEU A 329 6.53 9.59 -14.89
CA LEU A 329 6.89 11.00 -14.67
C LEU A 329 7.13 11.29 -13.19
N LEU A 330 6.29 10.77 -12.28
CA LEU A 330 6.54 10.87 -10.84
C LEU A 330 7.89 10.25 -10.45
N GLY A 331 8.22 9.07 -10.98
CA GLY A 331 9.52 8.42 -10.76
C GLY A 331 10.69 9.30 -11.19
N ARG A 332 10.56 10.00 -12.33
CA ARG A 332 11.56 10.96 -12.80
C ARG A 332 11.68 12.18 -11.87
N VAL A 333 10.57 12.70 -11.37
CA VAL A 333 10.56 13.80 -10.37
C VAL A 333 11.28 13.35 -9.08
N LEU A 334 10.94 12.17 -8.54
CA LEU A 334 11.59 11.65 -7.34
C LEU A 334 13.08 11.39 -7.55
N ARG A 335 13.50 10.98 -8.76
CA ARG A 335 14.92 10.84 -9.09
C ARG A 335 15.60 12.19 -9.18
N HIS A 336 15.02 13.17 -9.84
CA HIS A 336 15.53 14.53 -9.93
C HIS A 336 15.80 15.13 -8.55
N ILE A 337 14.87 14.99 -7.61
CA ILE A 337 15.01 15.50 -6.23
C ILE A 337 16.13 14.77 -5.46
N ARG A 338 16.39 13.50 -5.78
CA ARG A 338 17.43 12.69 -5.14
C ARG A 338 18.80 12.80 -5.80
N ASP A 339 18.88 13.39 -6.98
CA ASP A 339 20.12 13.48 -7.72
C ASP A 339 21.16 14.27 -6.90
N PRO A 340 22.32 13.69 -6.60
CA PRO A 340 23.38 14.35 -5.85
C PRO A 340 24.18 15.36 -6.68
N THR A 341 23.84 15.53 -7.96
CA THR A 341 24.58 16.46 -8.83
C THR A 341 24.49 17.88 -8.32
N THR A 342 25.57 18.63 -8.45
CA THR A 342 25.67 20.05 -8.06
C THR A 342 25.62 21.00 -9.26
N ASP A 343 25.44 20.48 -10.47
CA ASP A 343 25.27 21.29 -11.66
C ASP A 343 23.88 21.91 -11.72
N GLU A 344 23.76 23.14 -11.23
CA GLU A 344 22.50 23.87 -11.16
C GLU A 344 21.87 24.13 -12.54
N ALA A 345 22.68 24.28 -13.58
CA ALA A 345 22.18 24.50 -14.94
C ALA A 345 21.49 23.23 -15.46
N PHE A 346 22.12 22.07 -15.26
CA PHE A 346 21.54 20.78 -15.62
C PHE A 346 20.25 20.50 -14.84
N LEU A 347 20.27 20.71 -13.52
CA LEU A 347 19.07 20.51 -12.68
C LEU A 347 17.93 21.45 -13.06
N SER A 348 18.23 22.72 -13.44
CA SER A 348 17.22 23.67 -13.89
C SER A 348 16.59 23.24 -15.22
N GLU A 349 17.39 22.83 -16.19
CA GLU A 349 16.93 22.35 -17.49
C GLU A 349 16.07 21.07 -17.36
N GLU A 350 16.52 20.12 -16.54
CA GLU A 350 15.75 18.90 -16.27
C GLU A 350 14.41 19.21 -15.58
N ARG A 351 14.39 20.12 -14.60
CA ARG A 351 13.17 20.56 -13.91
C ARG A 351 12.18 21.18 -14.89
N GLU A 352 12.63 22.07 -15.77
CA GLU A 352 11.77 22.67 -16.79
C GLU A 352 11.21 21.63 -17.77
N ALA A 353 12.03 20.64 -18.16
CA ALA A 353 11.58 19.55 -19.02
C ALA A 353 10.52 18.68 -18.32
N LEU A 354 10.71 18.37 -17.03
CA LEU A 354 9.74 17.64 -16.22
C LEU A 354 8.44 18.44 -16.03
N ASP A 355 8.52 19.75 -15.75
CA ASP A 355 7.35 20.62 -15.61
C ASP A 355 6.51 20.61 -16.89
N ARG A 356 7.15 20.83 -18.06
CA ARG A 356 6.45 20.77 -19.34
C ARG A 356 5.78 19.42 -19.60
N ALA A 357 6.48 18.31 -19.32
CA ALA A 357 5.94 16.97 -19.51
C ALA A 357 4.75 16.68 -18.58
N LEU A 358 4.86 17.07 -17.30
CA LEU A 358 3.78 16.91 -16.32
C LEU A 358 2.54 17.72 -16.71
N ARG A 359 2.69 18.98 -17.09
CA ARG A 359 1.57 19.83 -17.50
C ARG A 359 0.91 19.34 -18.79
N SER A 360 1.69 18.91 -19.77
CA SER A 360 1.16 18.35 -21.03
C SER A 360 0.33 17.11 -20.78
N LEU A 361 0.84 16.15 -20.00
CA LEU A 361 0.10 14.92 -19.68
C LEU A 361 -1.09 15.20 -18.77
N LEU A 362 -0.99 16.16 -17.84
CA LEU A 362 -2.08 16.55 -16.95
C LEU A 362 -3.23 17.17 -17.76
N SER A 363 -2.95 18.10 -18.67
CA SER A 363 -3.97 18.74 -19.53
C SER A 363 -4.72 17.68 -20.36
N LEU A 364 -3.98 16.78 -21.02
CA LEU A 364 -4.58 15.71 -21.80
C LEU A 364 -5.44 14.78 -20.94
N THR A 365 -4.95 14.43 -19.76
CA THR A 365 -5.68 13.54 -18.84
C THR A 365 -6.96 14.20 -18.33
N VAL A 366 -6.94 15.52 -18.10
CA VAL A 366 -8.14 16.30 -17.75
C VAL A 366 -9.16 16.23 -18.88
N ASP A 367 -8.75 16.45 -20.13
CA ASP A 367 -9.64 16.42 -21.29
C ASP A 367 -10.28 15.01 -21.46
N GLU A 368 -9.48 13.94 -21.32
CA GLU A 368 -9.96 12.55 -21.40
C GLU A 368 -10.94 12.19 -20.28
N GLU A 369 -10.64 12.57 -19.04
CA GLU A 369 -11.48 12.26 -17.86
C GLU A 369 -12.76 13.12 -17.81
N MET A 370 -12.71 14.37 -18.27
CA MET A 370 -13.89 15.23 -18.29
C MET A 370 -14.86 14.85 -19.40
N ALA A 371 -14.38 14.25 -20.49
CA ALA A 371 -15.21 13.69 -21.54
C ALA A 371 -15.96 12.40 -21.11
N ASP A 372 -15.46 11.71 -20.09
CA ASP A 372 -16.07 10.48 -19.59
C ASP A 372 -17.02 10.79 -18.42
N THR A 373 -18.32 10.70 -18.70
CA THR A 373 -19.37 10.99 -17.70
C THR A 373 -19.53 9.89 -16.64
N ASP A 374 -19.03 8.69 -16.89
CA ASP A 374 -19.31 7.51 -16.05
C ASP A 374 -18.34 7.30 -14.90
N THR A 375 -17.21 7.98 -14.88
CA THR A 375 -16.16 7.64 -13.92
C THR A 375 -15.49 8.86 -13.30
N ALA A 376 -15.50 8.95 -11.98
CA ALA A 376 -14.85 9.98 -11.18
C ALA A 376 -13.54 9.45 -10.54
N PHE A 377 -12.67 8.75 -11.30
CA PHE A 377 -11.56 8.05 -10.67
C PHE A 377 -10.27 8.83 -10.58
N CYS A 378 -10.03 9.77 -11.47
CA CYS A 378 -9.01 10.83 -11.41
C CYS A 378 -7.60 10.43 -10.88
N SER A 379 -7.28 9.13 -10.80
CA SER A 379 -5.99 8.68 -10.24
C SER A 379 -4.78 9.18 -11.02
N PRO A 380 -4.77 9.19 -12.36
CA PRO A 380 -3.68 9.77 -13.13
C PRO A 380 -3.49 11.27 -12.86
N MET A 381 -4.60 12.03 -12.81
CA MET A 381 -4.55 13.47 -12.49
C MET A 381 -4.01 13.73 -11.08
N ALA A 382 -4.45 12.92 -10.10
CA ALA A 382 -3.99 13.02 -8.73
C ALA A 382 -2.47 12.80 -8.61
N LEU A 383 -1.96 11.81 -9.35
CA LEU A 383 -0.53 11.50 -9.33
C LEU A 383 0.29 12.57 -10.02
N LEU A 384 -0.17 13.09 -11.17
CA LEU A 384 0.49 14.18 -11.92
C LEU A 384 0.46 15.49 -11.14
N GLY A 385 -0.68 15.84 -10.54
CA GLY A 385 -0.80 17.04 -9.72
C GLY A 385 0.10 16.97 -8.48
N SER A 386 0.13 15.82 -7.79
CA SER A 386 1.05 15.61 -6.67
C SER A 386 2.51 15.69 -7.10
N ALA A 387 2.87 15.12 -8.27
CA ALA A 387 4.22 15.17 -8.80
C ALA A 387 4.64 16.63 -9.13
N LEU A 388 3.73 17.43 -9.71
CA LEU A 388 3.97 18.84 -10.04
C LEU A 388 4.20 19.67 -8.77
N LEU A 389 3.39 19.50 -7.73
CA LEU A 389 3.60 20.15 -6.44
C LEU A 389 4.93 19.73 -5.81
N THR A 390 5.25 18.43 -5.83
CA THR A 390 6.48 17.88 -5.24
C THR A 390 7.73 18.43 -5.96
N LEU A 391 7.71 18.52 -7.30
CA LEU A 391 8.83 19.03 -8.10
C LEU A 391 9.24 20.45 -7.70
N HIS A 392 8.26 21.31 -7.39
CA HIS A 392 8.50 22.71 -7.11
C HIS A 392 8.57 23.05 -5.61
N SER A 393 7.99 22.24 -4.70
CA SER A 393 8.05 22.47 -3.25
C SER A 393 9.47 22.34 -2.70
N GLU A 394 10.22 21.35 -3.13
CA GLU A 394 11.62 21.13 -2.73
C GLU A 394 12.55 22.28 -3.20
N SER A 395 12.22 22.92 -4.33
CA SER A 395 13.03 23.98 -4.92
C SER A 395 12.73 25.37 -4.35
N SER A 396 11.54 25.56 -3.75
CA SER A 396 11.10 26.86 -3.22
C SER A 396 11.66 27.19 -1.84
N GLY A 397 12.45 26.29 -1.23
CA GLY A 397 13.00 26.49 0.13
C GLY A 397 11.96 26.35 1.25
N VAL A 398 10.72 25.97 0.92
CA VAL A 398 9.65 25.75 1.93
C VAL A 398 10.04 24.68 2.96
N LEU A 399 11.01 23.82 2.62
CA LEU A 399 11.53 22.75 3.49
C LEU A 399 13.02 22.89 3.86
N SER A 400 13.66 24.03 3.51
CA SER A 400 15.10 24.25 3.73
C SER A 400 15.38 25.60 4.38
N ASP A 401 16.00 25.57 5.58
CA ASP A 401 16.45 26.75 6.34
C ASP A 401 17.75 27.40 5.81
N THR A 402 18.15 27.17 4.56
CA THR A 402 19.39 27.69 3.99
C THR A 402 19.20 28.99 3.23
N LEU A 403 19.84 30.04 3.72
CA LEU A 403 19.87 31.42 3.21
C LEU A 403 20.69 31.55 1.90
N ALA A 404 20.02 31.59 0.72
CA ALA A 404 20.60 32.05 -0.53
C ALA A 404 19.56 32.81 -1.38
N GLU A 405 19.80 34.07 -1.64
CA GLU A 405 18.79 35.08 -2.02
C GLU A 405 18.45 35.24 -3.52
N SER A 406 19.00 34.54 -4.50
CA SER A 406 18.71 34.86 -5.92
C SER A 406 18.03 33.78 -6.80
N PRO A 407 18.17 32.47 -6.58
CA PRO A 407 17.32 31.47 -7.27
C PRO A 407 15.93 31.32 -6.64
N VAL A 408 15.70 31.86 -5.46
CA VAL A 408 14.49 31.70 -4.65
C VAL A 408 13.23 32.29 -5.33
N GLU A 409 13.35 33.43 -6.01
CA GLU A 409 12.18 34.12 -6.57
C GLU A 409 11.62 33.42 -7.83
N ALA A 410 12.50 32.90 -8.71
CA ALA A 410 12.08 32.14 -9.89
C ALA A 410 11.46 30.78 -9.46
N ASN A 411 12.03 30.12 -8.46
CA ASN A 411 11.50 28.88 -7.93
C ASN A 411 10.15 29.09 -7.23
N ARG A 412 9.98 30.19 -6.51
CA ARG A 412 8.71 30.57 -5.89
C ARG A 412 7.63 30.85 -6.93
N LYS A 413 7.97 31.53 -8.05
CA LYS A 413 7.04 31.73 -9.16
C LYS A 413 6.57 30.42 -9.78
N ASN A 414 7.48 29.49 -10.01
CA ASN A 414 7.14 28.17 -10.55
C ASN A 414 6.26 27.34 -9.59
N TYR A 415 6.53 27.43 -8.29
CA TYR A 415 5.67 26.80 -7.28
C TYR A 415 4.27 27.40 -7.25
N ASN A 416 4.16 28.72 -7.32
CA ASN A 416 2.87 29.42 -7.40
C ASN A 416 2.07 29.01 -8.65
N MET A 417 2.74 28.89 -9.79
CA MET A 417 2.11 28.38 -11.03
C MET A 417 1.68 26.91 -10.89
N ALA A 418 2.41 26.09 -10.14
CA ALA A 418 2.02 24.70 -9.85
C ALA A 418 0.77 24.64 -8.96
N ILE A 419 0.68 25.51 -7.95
CA ILE A 419 -0.51 25.66 -7.09
C ILE A 419 -1.72 26.07 -7.91
N GLU A 420 -1.57 27.10 -8.74
CA GLU A 420 -2.65 27.60 -9.62
C GLU A 420 -3.17 26.50 -10.55
N THR A 421 -2.27 25.79 -11.25
CA THR A 421 -2.63 24.66 -12.12
C THR A 421 -3.38 23.58 -11.34
N ASN A 422 -2.88 23.21 -10.16
CA ASN A 422 -3.53 22.19 -9.33
C ASN A 422 -4.92 22.64 -8.85
N SER A 423 -5.08 23.92 -8.47
CA SER A 423 -6.36 24.47 -8.04
C SER A 423 -7.41 24.45 -9.16
N GLN A 424 -7.00 24.77 -10.39
CA GLN A 424 -7.87 24.69 -11.57
C GLN A 424 -8.32 23.28 -11.91
N VAL A 425 -7.48 22.26 -11.63
CA VAL A 425 -7.79 20.86 -11.92
C VAL A 425 -8.53 20.19 -10.76
N VAL A 426 -8.17 20.46 -9.51
CA VAL A 426 -8.76 19.79 -8.35
C VAL A 426 -10.19 20.22 -8.07
N LEU A 427 -10.53 21.48 -8.38
CA LEU A 427 -11.86 22.03 -8.09
C LEU A 427 -12.98 21.35 -8.89
N PRO A 428 -12.91 21.18 -10.22
CA PRO A 428 -13.89 20.40 -10.97
C PRO A 428 -14.00 18.95 -10.48
N VAL A 429 -12.88 18.32 -10.07
CA VAL A 429 -12.88 16.98 -9.50
C VAL A 429 -13.63 16.93 -8.18
N ALA A 430 -13.42 17.92 -7.31
CA ALA A 430 -14.11 18.04 -6.03
C ALA A 430 -15.62 18.20 -6.21
N HIS A 431 -16.06 19.06 -7.14
CA HIS A 431 -17.47 19.22 -7.49
C HIS A 431 -18.07 17.91 -8.00
N ARG A 432 -17.41 17.24 -8.95
CA ARG A 432 -17.87 15.98 -9.51
C ARG A 432 -18.00 14.88 -8.44
N ILE A 433 -17.08 14.79 -7.50
CA ILE A 433 -17.19 13.84 -6.37
C ILE A 433 -18.43 14.16 -5.54
N ARG A 434 -18.70 15.42 -5.24
CA ARG A 434 -19.88 15.85 -4.47
C ARG A 434 -21.18 15.53 -5.18
N ASP A 435 -21.24 15.78 -6.48
CA ASP A 435 -22.44 15.57 -7.31
C ASP A 435 -22.74 14.08 -7.53
N CYS A 436 -21.71 13.26 -7.75
CA CYS A 436 -21.85 11.82 -8.01
C CYS A 436 -22.04 10.98 -6.75
N TRP A 437 -21.64 11.46 -5.56
CA TRP A 437 -21.60 10.67 -4.33
C TRP A 437 -22.94 10.02 -3.93
N PRO A 438 -24.10 10.70 -4.07
CA PRO A 438 -25.38 10.10 -3.67
C PRO A 438 -25.82 8.94 -4.53
N SER A 439 -25.37 8.87 -5.80
CA SER A 439 -25.93 8.01 -6.83
C SER A 439 -25.10 6.76 -7.13
N ALA A 440 -23.85 6.72 -6.70
CA ALA A 440 -22.95 5.62 -7.06
C ALA A 440 -21.95 5.31 -5.94
N PRO A 441 -21.93 4.09 -5.42
CA PRO A 441 -20.94 3.62 -4.47
C PRO A 441 -19.58 3.33 -5.19
N ARG A 442 -19.15 4.25 -6.04
CA ARG A 442 -17.87 4.16 -6.76
C ARG A 442 -16.83 4.92 -5.96
N TYR A 443 -15.98 4.19 -5.28
CA TYR A 443 -14.99 4.74 -4.37
C TYR A 443 -13.76 5.22 -5.12
N PRO A 444 -13.49 6.54 -5.18
CA PRO A 444 -12.24 7.05 -5.73
C PRO A 444 -11.03 6.49 -4.98
N SER A 445 -9.90 6.49 -5.68
CA SER A 445 -8.61 6.05 -5.16
C SER A 445 -8.17 6.88 -3.94
N PRO A 446 -7.47 6.30 -2.95
CA PRO A 446 -6.85 7.06 -1.87
C PRO A 446 -5.79 8.06 -2.38
N LEU A 447 -5.28 7.88 -3.61
CA LEU A 447 -4.38 8.84 -4.26
C LEU A 447 -5.05 10.20 -4.48
N VAL A 448 -6.35 10.20 -4.82
CA VAL A 448 -7.13 11.44 -4.99
C VAL A 448 -7.26 12.19 -3.68
N LEU A 449 -7.49 11.48 -2.59
CA LEU A 449 -7.60 12.06 -1.25
C LEU A 449 -6.28 12.70 -0.78
N ASP A 450 -5.14 12.02 -1.01
CA ASP A 450 -3.81 12.56 -0.73
C ASP A 450 -3.50 13.80 -1.57
N TRP A 451 -3.81 13.75 -2.88
CA TRP A 451 -3.64 14.90 -3.76
C TRP A 451 -4.46 16.12 -3.31
N MET A 452 -5.73 15.93 -2.95
CA MET A 452 -6.59 16.97 -2.40
C MET A 452 -6.00 17.59 -1.13
N TYR A 453 -5.52 16.75 -0.20
CA TYR A 453 -4.80 17.21 1.00
C TYR A 453 -3.60 18.09 0.63
N ARG A 454 -2.75 17.66 -0.31
CA ARG A 454 -1.57 18.42 -0.76
C ARG A 454 -1.96 19.73 -1.42
N CYS A 455 -3.04 19.77 -2.20
CA CYS A 455 -3.55 20.99 -2.78
C CYS A 455 -3.98 22.00 -1.69
N ILE A 456 -4.70 21.55 -0.66
CA ILE A 456 -5.10 22.42 0.44
C ILE A 456 -3.88 22.96 1.20
N VAL A 457 -2.90 22.13 1.51
CA VAL A 457 -1.66 22.57 2.19
C VAL A 457 -0.94 23.61 1.36
N ALA A 458 -0.81 23.38 0.06
CA ALA A 458 -0.16 24.33 -0.85
C ALA A 458 -0.92 25.65 -0.97
N CYS A 459 -2.26 25.60 -1.09
CA CYS A 459 -3.11 26.79 -1.14
C CYS A 459 -3.08 27.59 0.18
N ASN A 460 -3.07 26.92 1.34
CA ASN A 460 -2.95 27.60 2.64
C ASN A 460 -1.62 28.37 2.77
N GLY A 461 -0.51 27.76 2.30
CA GLY A 461 0.78 28.45 2.27
C GLY A 461 0.76 29.67 1.35
N PHE A 462 0.18 29.54 0.16
CA PHE A 462 0.08 30.63 -0.82
C PHE A 462 -0.83 31.77 -0.35
N GLN A 463 -1.94 31.46 0.33
CA GLN A 463 -2.90 32.43 0.84
C GLN A 463 -2.31 33.29 1.94
N LYS A 464 -1.51 32.72 2.85
CA LYS A 464 -0.79 33.50 3.88
C LYS A 464 0.05 34.64 3.28
N ASP A 465 0.56 34.42 2.05
CA ASP A 465 1.41 35.39 1.37
C ASP A 465 0.63 36.41 0.49
N ASN A 466 -0.56 36.05 -0.05
CA ASN A 466 -1.24 36.83 -1.12
C ASN A 466 -2.69 37.23 -0.82
N ASN A 467 -3.26 36.87 0.30
CA ASN A 467 -4.62 37.23 0.78
C ASN A 467 -5.73 37.10 -0.31
N SER A 468 -5.77 35.99 -1.04
CA SER A 468 -6.69 35.74 -2.16
C SER A 468 -7.94 34.97 -1.77
N LEU A 469 -9.12 35.61 -1.89
CA LEU A 469 -10.43 34.99 -1.65
C LEU A 469 -10.77 33.79 -2.57
N LEU A 470 -10.13 33.72 -3.75
CA LEU A 470 -10.34 32.61 -4.70
C LEU A 470 -9.87 31.28 -4.15
N TYR A 471 -8.77 31.28 -3.39
CA TYR A 471 -8.25 30.05 -2.79
C TYR A 471 -9.05 29.58 -1.58
N GLU A 472 -9.71 30.49 -0.85
CA GLU A 472 -10.62 30.13 0.26
C GLU A 472 -11.77 29.27 -0.24
N ALA A 473 -12.46 29.69 -1.30
CA ALA A 473 -13.56 28.93 -1.88
C ALA A 473 -13.09 27.56 -2.41
N CYS A 474 -11.92 27.52 -3.07
CA CYS A 474 -11.33 26.27 -3.54
C CYS A 474 -11.02 25.31 -2.37
N ILE A 475 -10.42 25.81 -1.30
CA ILE A 475 -10.10 25.03 -0.10
C ILE A 475 -11.38 24.44 0.52
N GLU A 476 -12.45 25.23 0.65
CA GLU A 476 -13.71 24.79 1.23
C GLU A 476 -14.37 23.69 0.39
N ASP A 477 -14.44 23.85 -0.92
CA ASP A 477 -15.01 22.87 -1.83
C ASP A 477 -14.22 21.55 -1.83
N VAL A 478 -12.89 21.63 -1.85
CA VAL A 478 -12.01 20.46 -1.78
C VAL A 478 -12.12 19.77 -0.41
N ARG A 479 -12.17 20.51 0.70
CA ARG A 479 -12.45 19.94 2.05
C ARG A 479 -13.80 19.22 2.07
N GLY A 480 -14.81 19.75 1.43
CA GLY A 480 -16.13 19.12 1.30
C GLY A 480 -16.07 17.77 0.59
N ALA A 481 -15.33 17.67 -0.52
CA ALA A 481 -15.11 16.43 -1.24
C ALA A 481 -14.27 15.44 -0.41
N MET A 482 -13.18 15.88 0.23
CA MET A 482 -12.36 15.05 1.12
C MET A 482 -13.19 14.43 2.25
N LYS A 483 -14.16 15.17 2.83
CA LYS A 483 -15.04 14.65 3.87
C LYS A 483 -15.94 13.51 3.38
N LEU A 484 -16.30 13.50 2.11
CA LEU A 484 -16.99 12.36 1.51
C LEU A 484 -16.07 11.17 1.34
N LEU A 485 -14.85 11.40 0.83
CA LEU A 485 -13.85 10.35 0.62
C LEU A 485 -13.37 9.71 1.93
N SER A 486 -13.29 10.46 3.03
CA SER A 486 -12.90 9.96 4.35
C SER A 486 -13.89 8.92 4.92
N ARG A 487 -15.13 8.88 4.40
CA ARG A 487 -16.07 7.80 4.74
C ARG A 487 -15.61 6.44 4.24
N GLN A 488 -14.83 6.41 3.14
CA GLN A 488 -14.24 5.18 2.59
C GLN A 488 -12.82 4.94 3.10
N TRP A 489 -12.01 5.98 3.20
CA TRP A 489 -10.59 5.90 3.50
C TRP A 489 -10.26 6.61 4.81
N ALA A 490 -9.94 5.86 5.87
CA ALA A 490 -9.68 6.41 7.22
C ALA A 490 -8.49 7.37 7.27
N ILE A 491 -7.57 7.31 6.31
CA ILE A 491 -6.47 8.27 6.22
C ILE A 491 -6.99 9.71 6.07
N GLY A 492 -8.20 9.91 5.56
CA GLY A 492 -8.83 11.22 5.47
C GLY A 492 -9.00 11.90 6.82
N ASP A 493 -9.34 11.15 7.86
CA ASP A 493 -9.47 11.68 9.23
C ASP A 493 -8.11 12.16 9.77
N LEU A 494 -7.03 11.49 9.38
CA LEU A 494 -5.66 11.93 9.70
C LEU A 494 -5.32 13.22 8.95
N TYR A 495 -5.65 13.31 7.67
CA TYR A 495 -5.42 14.53 6.88
C TYR A 495 -6.17 15.74 7.45
N PHE A 496 -7.42 15.58 7.91
CA PHE A 496 -8.13 16.66 8.59
C PHE A 496 -7.41 17.12 9.85
N LYS A 497 -6.95 16.21 10.70
CA LYS A 497 -6.17 16.56 11.89
C LYS A 497 -4.89 17.34 11.56
N LEU A 498 -4.21 16.97 10.45
CA LEU A 498 -3.01 17.69 10.00
C LEU A 498 -3.35 19.08 9.45
N LEU A 499 -4.47 19.24 8.74
CA LEU A 499 -4.93 20.54 8.24
C LEU A 499 -5.40 21.50 9.35
N ASP A 500 -5.82 20.97 10.50
CA ASP A 500 -6.21 21.79 11.65
C ASP A 500 -5.01 22.28 12.47
N VAL A 501 -3.81 21.72 12.25
CA VAL A 501 -2.56 22.09 12.92
C VAL A 501 -1.68 22.99 12.03
N ALA A 502 -1.80 22.87 10.69
CA ALA A 502 -1.01 23.62 9.70
C ALA A 502 -1.58 25.03 9.44
#